data_9b580c3a0217441c3ca778f2f0d83025
#
_entry.id   9b580c3a0217441c3ca778f2f0d83025
#
_cell.length_a   1.000
_cell.length_b   1.000
_cell.length_c   1.000
_cell.angle_alpha   90.00
_cell.angle_beta   90.00
_cell.angle_gamma   90.00
#
_symmetry.space_group_name_H-M   'P 1'
#
loop_
_entity.id
_entity.type
_entity.pdbx_description
1 polymer ?
#
loop_
_entity_poly.entity_id
_entity_poly.type
_entity_poly.pdbx_seq_one_letter_code
_entity_poly.pdbx_strand_id
1 'polypeptide(L)'
;MSSYSVRSAAPRDAKAIAEIHVATWQAAYQGLIPDEVLKAMTMEKRLTYWKEAIEYSDPQILVALDNDSDKVIGFVGFDRSRDPGTKSSVGEIWAMYVTPSHWRKGVGLALWDGARDGLKEEGCTQVTLWALLANERALQFYEQAAGFKREMPSLRTTPYGSVKLEEIRLKRPVD
;
A
#
# COMPACT_ATOMS: atom_id res chain seq x y z
N MET A 1 12.81 2.71 -22.32
CA MET A 1 11.59 1.89 -22.13
C MET A 1 11.46 1.50 -20.67
N SER A 2 10.27 1.65 -20.13
CA SER A 2 10.00 1.19 -18.78
C SER A 2 9.90 -0.34 -18.76
N SER A 3 10.58 -0.99 -17.81
CA SER A 3 10.48 -2.43 -17.59
C SER A 3 9.17 -2.85 -16.93
N TYR A 4 8.35 -1.90 -16.56
CA TYR A 4 7.10 -2.10 -15.82
C TYR A 4 5.97 -1.36 -16.46
N SER A 5 4.76 -1.89 -16.29
CA SER A 5 3.53 -1.18 -16.66
C SER A 5 2.56 -1.22 -15.48
N VAL A 6 1.68 -0.22 -15.42
CA VAL A 6 0.70 -0.09 -14.35
C VAL A 6 -0.68 -0.04 -14.99
N ARG A 7 -1.62 -0.82 -14.46
CA ARG A 7 -3.02 -0.85 -14.91
C ARG A 7 -3.97 -1.09 -13.75
N SER A 8 -5.24 -0.87 -13.97
CA SER A 8 -6.26 -1.23 -12.98
C SER A 8 -6.29 -2.73 -12.76
N ALA A 9 -6.52 -3.14 -11.51
CA ALA A 9 -6.64 -4.54 -11.15
C ALA A 9 -7.91 -5.15 -11.75
N ALA A 10 -7.81 -6.40 -12.19
CA ALA A 10 -8.94 -7.21 -12.64
C ALA A 10 -9.16 -8.34 -11.65
N PRO A 11 -10.36 -8.98 -11.64
CA PRO A 11 -10.63 -10.08 -10.70
C PRO A 11 -9.59 -11.20 -10.73
N ARG A 12 -8.99 -11.48 -11.90
CA ARG A 12 -7.93 -12.48 -12.03
C ARG A 12 -6.65 -12.14 -11.27
N ASP A 13 -6.47 -10.87 -10.88
CA ASP A 13 -5.26 -10.42 -10.17
C ASP A 13 -5.34 -10.64 -8.66
N ALA A 14 -6.50 -10.98 -8.11
CA ALA A 14 -6.70 -11.09 -6.67
C ALA A 14 -5.73 -12.05 -5.99
N LYS A 15 -5.45 -13.19 -6.61
CA LYS A 15 -4.52 -14.19 -6.07
C LYS A 15 -3.10 -13.63 -5.98
N ALA A 16 -2.62 -13.01 -7.06
CA ALA A 16 -1.28 -12.42 -7.08
C ALA A 16 -1.14 -11.29 -6.06
N ILE A 17 -2.16 -10.45 -5.93
CA ILE A 17 -2.19 -9.37 -4.93
C ILE A 17 -2.10 -9.96 -3.52
N ALA A 18 -2.89 -10.99 -3.22
CA ALA A 18 -2.86 -11.65 -1.91
C ALA A 18 -1.50 -12.27 -1.61
N GLU A 19 -0.89 -12.93 -2.60
CA GLU A 19 0.45 -13.53 -2.46
C GLU A 19 1.50 -12.47 -2.15
N ILE A 20 1.47 -11.34 -2.85
CA ILE A 20 2.39 -10.23 -2.63
C ILE A 20 2.18 -9.65 -1.22
N HIS A 21 0.94 -9.46 -0.81
CA HIS A 21 0.62 -8.91 0.52
C HIS A 21 1.22 -9.78 1.62
N VAL A 22 0.99 -11.09 1.57
CA VAL A 22 1.52 -12.03 2.57
C VAL A 22 3.05 -12.07 2.53
N ALA A 23 3.63 -12.24 1.35
CA ALA A 23 5.08 -12.37 1.21
C ALA A 23 5.83 -11.11 1.64
N THR A 24 5.32 -9.94 1.29
CA THR A 24 5.97 -8.67 1.65
C THR A 24 5.85 -8.39 3.15
N TRP A 25 4.72 -8.74 3.77
CA TRP A 25 4.59 -8.62 5.23
C TRP A 25 5.63 -9.48 5.94
N GLN A 26 5.77 -10.73 5.51
CA GLN A 26 6.75 -11.63 6.11
C GLN A 26 8.18 -11.13 5.91
N ALA A 27 8.51 -10.68 4.70
CA ALA A 27 9.84 -10.18 4.41
C ALA A 27 10.17 -8.86 5.11
N ALA A 28 9.20 -7.92 5.14
CA ALA A 28 9.43 -6.58 5.69
C ALA A 28 9.40 -6.55 7.22
N TYR A 29 8.59 -7.41 7.83
CA TYR A 29 8.32 -7.34 9.28
C TYR A 29 8.91 -8.48 10.09
N GLN A 30 9.65 -9.39 9.45
CA GLN A 30 10.37 -10.44 10.17
C GLN A 30 11.35 -9.78 11.15
N GLY A 31 11.26 -10.15 12.43
CA GLY A 31 12.06 -9.54 13.48
C GLY A 31 11.50 -8.24 14.04
N LEU A 32 10.53 -7.61 13.38
CA LEU A 32 9.87 -6.39 13.86
C LEU A 32 8.51 -6.69 14.48
N ILE A 33 7.83 -7.72 13.97
CA ILE A 33 6.54 -8.19 14.46
C ILE A 33 6.72 -9.64 14.93
N PRO A 34 6.10 -10.04 16.05
CA PRO A 34 6.20 -11.42 16.51
C PRO A 34 5.75 -12.43 15.44
N ASP A 35 6.46 -13.56 15.37
CA ASP A 35 6.20 -14.60 14.37
C ASP A 35 4.75 -15.09 14.37
N GLU A 36 4.15 -15.23 15.55
CA GLU A 36 2.75 -15.67 15.67
C GLU A 36 1.77 -14.72 15.01
N VAL A 37 2.06 -13.42 15.02
CA VAL A 37 1.24 -12.40 14.38
C VAL A 37 1.40 -12.50 12.86
N LEU A 38 2.63 -12.69 12.38
CA LEU A 38 2.90 -12.89 10.95
C LEU A 38 2.25 -14.16 10.43
N LYS A 39 2.26 -15.24 11.20
CA LYS A 39 1.62 -16.51 10.83
C LYS A 39 0.10 -16.41 10.73
N ALA A 40 -0.50 -15.49 11.50
CA ALA A 40 -1.94 -15.26 11.45
C ALA A 40 -2.40 -14.58 10.15
N MET A 41 -1.48 -14.01 9.39
CA MET A 41 -1.76 -13.43 8.08
C MET A 41 -1.80 -14.55 7.03
N THR A 42 -2.99 -15.09 6.79
CA THR A 42 -3.16 -16.22 5.88
C THR A 42 -3.51 -15.77 4.47
N MET A 43 -3.14 -16.59 3.50
CA MET A 43 -3.52 -16.39 2.10
C MET A 43 -5.03 -16.33 1.92
N GLU A 44 -5.76 -17.20 2.61
CA GLU A 44 -7.21 -17.29 2.50
C GLU A 44 -7.89 -15.97 2.86
N LYS A 45 -7.51 -15.37 4.01
CA LYS A 45 -8.07 -14.11 4.47
C LYS A 45 -7.75 -12.97 3.50
N ARG A 46 -6.52 -12.93 2.99
CA ARG A 46 -6.09 -11.87 2.08
C ARG A 46 -6.75 -12.02 0.71
N LEU A 47 -6.87 -13.24 0.23
CA LEU A 47 -7.54 -13.51 -1.04
C LEU A 47 -9.02 -13.06 -0.99
N THR A 48 -9.74 -13.39 0.06
CA THR A 48 -11.12 -12.96 0.26
C THR A 48 -11.22 -11.44 0.26
N TYR A 49 -10.37 -10.78 1.04
CA TYR A 49 -10.35 -9.33 1.15
C TYR A 49 -10.13 -8.67 -0.23
N TRP A 50 -9.12 -9.10 -0.97
CA TRP A 50 -8.78 -8.47 -2.24
C TRP A 50 -9.77 -8.79 -3.36
N LYS A 51 -10.38 -9.96 -3.34
CA LYS A 51 -11.48 -10.26 -4.27
C LYS A 51 -12.63 -9.29 -4.10
N GLU A 52 -13.05 -9.05 -2.87
CA GLU A 52 -14.13 -8.11 -2.57
C GLU A 52 -13.73 -6.67 -2.92
N ALA A 53 -12.51 -6.28 -2.59
CA ALA A 53 -12.02 -4.94 -2.89
C ALA A 53 -12.05 -4.66 -4.40
N ILE A 54 -11.63 -5.60 -5.21
CA ILE A 54 -11.65 -5.47 -6.68
C ILE A 54 -13.09 -5.41 -7.18
N GLU A 55 -13.94 -6.29 -6.68
CA GLU A 55 -15.34 -6.37 -7.12
C GLU A 55 -16.08 -5.06 -6.90
N TYR A 56 -15.87 -4.42 -5.75
CA TYR A 56 -16.58 -3.19 -5.39
C TYR A 56 -15.77 -1.92 -5.66
N SER A 57 -14.54 -2.04 -6.17
CA SER A 57 -13.60 -0.92 -6.33
C SER A 57 -13.47 -0.09 -5.04
N ASP A 58 -13.32 -0.76 -3.92
CA ASP A 58 -13.28 -0.17 -2.59
C ASP A 58 -12.21 -0.87 -1.74
N PRO A 59 -10.97 -0.41 -1.76
CA PRO A 59 -10.43 0.74 -2.51
C PRO A 59 -10.23 0.46 -4.00
N GLN A 60 -9.90 1.51 -4.76
CA GLN A 60 -9.41 1.35 -6.12
C GLN A 60 -8.03 0.70 -6.07
N ILE A 61 -7.72 -0.16 -7.01
CA ILE A 61 -6.47 -0.91 -7.02
C ILE A 61 -5.80 -0.85 -8.38
N LEU A 62 -4.50 -0.52 -8.36
CA LEU A 62 -3.63 -0.63 -9.52
C LEU A 62 -2.61 -1.73 -9.28
N VAL A 63 -2.27 -2.45 -10.33
CA VAL A 63 -1.21 -3.45 -10.29
C VAL A 63 -0.06 -3.04 -11.19
N ALA A 64 1.15 -3.38 -10.77
CA ALA A 64 2.35 -3.23 -11.58
C ALA A 64 2.72 -4.57 -12.15
N LEU A 65 3.04 -4.58 -13.43
CA LEU A 65 3.42 -5.77 -14.18
C LEU A 65 4.86 -5.68 -14.63
N ASP A 66 5.58 -6.78 -14.48
CA ASP A 66 6.88 -6.94 -15.12
C ASP A 66 6.64 -7.20 -16.60
N ASN A 67 7.15 -6.33 -17.47
CA ASN A 67 6.91 -6.43 -18.92
C ASN A 67 7.56 -7.64 -19.57
N ASP A 68 8.60 -8.21 -18.94
CA ASP A 68 9.28 -9.39 -19.46
C ASP A 68 8.52 -10.68 -19.17
N SER A 69 7.99 -10.82 -17.94
CA SER A 69 7.30 -12.04 -17.49
C SER A 69 5.78 -11.92 -17.50
N ASP A 70 5.25 -10.71 -17.65
CA ASP A 70 3.83 -10.39 -17.57
C ASP A 70 3.20 -10.72 -16.20
N LYS A 71 4.04 -10.84 -15.17
CA LYS A 71 3.60 -11.15 -13.81
C LYS A 71 3.31 -9.88 -13.02
N VAL A 72 2.33 -9.94 -12.15
CA VAL A 72 2.06 -8.89 -11.17
C VAL A 72 3.18 -8.90 -10.13
N ILE A 73 3.86 -7.76 -9.98
CA ILE A 73 5.00 -7.61 -9.06
C ILE A 73 4.76 -6.58 -7.96
N GLY A 74 3.63 -5.91 -7.99
CA GLY A 74 3.26 -4.96 -6.95
C GLY A 74 1.84 -4.46 -7.14
N PHE A 75 1.32 -3.79 -6.13
CA PHE A 75 0.00 -3.19 -6.19
C PHE A 75 -0.11 -2.02 -5.24
N VAL A 76 -1.10 -1.16 -5.49
CA VAL A 76 -1.47 -0.06 -4.61
C VAL A 76 -2.99 0.00 -4.52
N GLY A 77 -3.50 0.08 -3.30
CA GLY A 77 -4.90 0.38 -3.03
C GLY A 77 -5.02 1.81 -2.53
N PHE A 78 -5.93 2.57 -3.08
CA PHE A 78 -6.11 3.98 -2.73
C PHE A 78 -7.58 4.37 -2.89
N ASP A 79 -8.01 5.30 -2.06
CA ASP A 79 -9.35 5.87 -2.14
C ASP A 79 -9.38 7.10 -1.22
N ARG A 80 -10.57 7.61 -0.94
CA ARG A 80 -10.74 8.66 0.05
C ARG A 80 -10.30 8.17 1.42
N SER A 81 -9.87 9.13 2.25
CA SER A 81 -9.37 8.81 3.58
C SER A 81 -10.42 8.10 4.43
N ARG A 82 -9.99 7.05 5.12
CA ARG A 82 -10.79 6.32 6.10
C ARG A 82 -10.75 6.96 7.48
N ASP A 83 -9.88 7.97 7.67
CA ASP A 83 -9.74 8.62 8.97
C ASP A 83 -11.00 9.41 9.32
N PRO A 84 -11.54 9.26 10.54
CA PRO A 84 -12.75 9.97 10.93
C PRO A 84 -12.60 11.49 10.83
N GLY A 85 -13.64 12.15 10.37
CA GLY A 85 -13.68 13.61 10.30
C GLY A 85 -12.89 14.26 9.17
N THR A 86 -12.33 13.46 8.25
CA THR A 86 -11.61 14.03 7.10
C THR A 86 -12.58 14.45 6.00
N LYS A 87 -12.17 15.49 5.27
CA LYS A 87 -12.95 16.00 4.13
C LYS A 87 -12.82 15.03 2.95
N SER A 88 -13.83 15.06 2.05
CA SER A 88 -13.82 14.23 0.84
C SER A 88 -12.67 14.58 -0.11
N SER A 89 -12.02 15.73 0.07
CA SER A 89 -10.84 16.16 -0.70
C SER A 89 -9.54 15.51 -0.22
N VAL A 90 -9.58 14.72 0.85
CA VAL A 90 -8.40 14.02 1.36
C VAL A 90 -8.46 12.56 0.94
N GLY A 91 -7.46 12.14 0.18
CA GLY A 91 -7.26 10.75 -0.21
C GLY A 91 -6.33 10.02 0.74
N GLU A 92 -6.24 8.72 0.56
CA GLU A 92 -5.36 7.86 1.36
C GLU A 92 -4.80 6.73 0.52
N ILE A 93 -3.53 6.43 0.70
CA ILE A 93 -2.95 5.17 0.22
C ILE A 93 -3.27 4.13 1.29
N TRP A 94 -4.16 3.21 0.96
CA TRP A 94 -4.63 2.18 1.90
C TRP A 94 -3.61 1.05 2.07
N ALA A 95 -2.94 0.69 0.97
CA ALA A 95 -1.93 -0.35 0.96
C ALA A 95 -1.05 -0.17 -0.28
N MET A 96 0.25 -0.41 -0.15
CA MET A 96 1.15 -0.44 -1.29
C MET A 96 2.28 -1.41 -1.00
N TYR A 97 2.40 -2.43 -1.84
CA TYR A 97 3.42 -3.46 -1.66
C TYR A 97 4.03 -3.84 -3.00
N VAL A 98 5.34 -4.04 -2.99
CA VAL A 98 6.11 -4.52 -4.14
C VAL A 98 6.81 -5.79 -3.71
N THR A 99 6.77 -6.82 -4.56
CA THR A 99 7.46 -8.09 -4.26
C THR A 99 8.94 -7.84 -3.94
N PRO A 100 9.50 -8.50 -2.90
CA PRO A 100 10.85 -8.20 -2.44
C PRO A 100 11.93 -8.26 -3.54
N SER A 101 11.81 -9.15 -4.50
CA SER A 101 12.76 -9.27 -5.60
C SER A 101 12.82 -8.04 -6.50
N HIS A 102 11.83 -7.18 -6.42
CA HIS A 102 11.72 -5.96 -7.24
C HIS A 102 11.81 -4.67 -6.43
N TRP A 103 12.26 -4.76 -5.17
CA TRP A 103 12.50 -3.57 -4.35
C TRP A 103 13.62 -2.73 -4.95
N ARG A 104 13.52 -1.40 -4.77
CA ARG A 104 14.53 -0.40 -5.21
C ARG A 104 14.73 -0.35 -6.72
N LYS A 105 13.69 -0.70 -7.49
CA LYS A 105 13.74 -0.69 -8.96
C LYS A 105 12.72 0.28 -9.58
N GLY A 106 12.14 1.18 -8.78
CA GLY A 106 11.21 2.18 -9.26
C GLY A 106 9.75 1.73 -9.35
N VAL A 107 9.44 0.48 -9.00
CA VAL A 107 8.07 -0.06 -9.09
C VAL A 107 7.13 0.67 -8.15
N GLY A 108 7.55 0.89 -6.90
CA GLY A 108 6.75 1.62 -5.92
C GLY A 108 6.44 3.04 -6.37
N LEU A 109 7.41 3.71 -6.97
CA LEU A 109 7.22 5.07 -7.47
C LEU A 109 6.22 5.11 -8.62
N ALA A 110 6.26 4.13 -9.53
CA ALA A 110 5.30 4.01 -10.63
C ALA A 110 3.88 3.78 -10.10
N LEU A 111 3.72 2.95 -9.08
CA LEU A 111 2.43 2.72 -8.42
C LEU A 111 1.92 4.00 -7.75
N TRP A 112 2.80 4.70 -7.04
CA TRP A 112 2.45 5.97 -6.43
C TRP A 112 1.98 6.99 -7.48
N ASP A 113 2.70 7.13 -8.58
CA ASP A 113 2.31 8.05 -9.65
C ASP A 113 0.92 7.73 -10.20
N GLY A 114 0.61 6.45 -10.38
CA GLY A 114 -0.72 6.02 -10.83
C GLY A 114 -1.81 6.32 -9.81
N ALA A 115 -1.56 6.04 -8.54
CA ALA A 115 -2.51 6.35 -7.46
C ALA A 115 -2.74 7.86 -7.32
N ARG A 116 -1.70 8.64 -7.44
CA ARG A 116 -1.77 10.10 -7.42
C ARG A 116 -2.70 10.63 -8.51
N ASP A 117 -2.54 10.13 -9.74
CA ASP A 117 -3.40 10.51 -10.85
C ASP A 117 -4.85 10.14 -10.57
N GLY A 118 -5.10 8.94 -10.06
CA GLY A 118 -6.44 8.49 -9.70
C GLY A 118 -7.09 9.35 -8.62
N LEU A 119 -6.32 9.74 -7.61
CA LEU A 119 -6.81 10.61 -6.54
C LEU A 119 -7.12 12.02 -7.07
N LYS A 120 -6.33 12.54 -7.99
CA LYS A 120 -6.62 13.81 -8.66
C LYS A 120 -7.95 13.76 -9.40
N GLU A 121 -8.20 12.68 -10.14
CA GLU A 121 -9.44 12.49 -10.88
C GLU A 121 -10.65 12.45 -9.94
N GLU A 122 -10.49 11.94 -8.72
CA GLU A 122 -11.53 11.92 -7.69
C GLU A 122 -11.71 13.27 -6.98
N GLY A 123 -10.91 14.28 -7.33
CA GLY A 123 -11.00 15.60 -6.73
C GLY A 123 -10.23 15.76 -5.42
N CYS A 124 -9.33 14.83 -5.10
CA CYS A 124 -8.51 14.94 -3.89
C CYS A 124 -7.41 15.97 -4.09
N THR A 125 -7.16 16.76 -3.06
CA THR A 125 -6.09 17.77 -3.04
C THR A 125 -4.95 17.39 -2.11
N GLN A 126 -5.22 16.52 -1.14
CA GLN A 126 -4.26 16.02 -0.17
C GLN A 126 -4.34 14.51 -0.16
N VAL A 127 -3.24 13.87 0.22
CA VAL A 127 -3.18 12.42 0.39
C VAL A 127 -2.42 12.08 1.66
N THR A 128 -2.93 11.10 2.40
CA THR A 128 -2.32 10.60 3.63
C THR A 128 -2.04 9.11 3.50
N LEU A 129 -1.20 8.61 4.38
CA LEU A 129 -1.01 7.18 4.59
C LEU A 129 -0.56 6.92 6.02
N TRP A 130 -0.82 5.70 6.49
CA TRP A 130 -0.32 5.24 7.77
C TRP A 130 0.75 4.20 7.53
N ALA A 131 1.86 4.31 8.24
CA ALA A 131 2.97 3.37 8.14
C ALA A 131 3.42 2.97 9.54
N LEU A 132 3.88 1.73 9.69
CA LEU A 132 4.46 1.28 10.95
C LEU A 132 5.73 2.07 11.22
N LEU A 133 5.82 2.64 12.43
CA LEU A 133 6.97 3.45 12.83
C LEU A 133 8.29 2.66 12.76
N ALA A 134 8.22 1.36 13.01
CA ALA A 134 9.38 0.48 12.95
C ALA A 134 9.82 0.13 11.52
N ASN A 135 9.00 0.40 10.51
CA ASN A 135 9.34 0.09 9.11
C ASN A 135 10.11 1.24 8.46
N GLU A 136 11.39 1.36 8.81
CA GLU A 136 12.25 2.44 8.34
C GLU A 136 12.38 2.46 6.81
N ARG A 137 12.42 1.30 6.18
CA ARG A 137 12.54 1.19 4.72
C ARG A 137 11.35 1.83 4.01
N ALA A 138 10.13 1.54 4.48
CA ALA A 138 8.92 2.14 3.91
C ALA A 138 8.88 3.65 4.17
N LEU A 139 9.20 4.08 5.39
CA LEU A 139 9.23 5.50 5.73
C LEU A 139 10.23 6.25 4.87
N GLN A 140 11.41 5.69 4.64
CA GLN A 140 12.43 6.28 3.78
C GLN A 140 11.91 6.43 2.34
N PHE A 141 11.25 5.42 1.82
CA PHE A 141 10.65 5.48 0.49
C PHE A 141 9.61 6.61 0.40
N TYR A 142 8.68 6.65 1.34
CA TYR A 142 7.62 7.66 1.30
C TYR A 142 8.17 9.07 1.47
N GLU A 143 9.14 9.26 2.35
CA GLU A 143 9.70 10.59 2.61
C GLU A 143 10.65 11.05 1.51
N GLN A 144 11.54 10.20 1.04
CA GLN A 144 12.60 10.58 0.10
C GLN A 144 12.20 10.43 -1.36
N ALA A 145 11.53 9.34 -1.73
CA ALA A 145 11.16 9.10 -3.12
C ALA A 145 9.80 9.70 -3.47
N ALA A 146 8.81 9.52 -2.61
CA ALA A 146 7.44 9.95 -2.88
C ALA A 146 7.11 11.34 -2.31
N GLY A 147 8.00 11.94 -1.53
CA GLY A 147 7.86 13.33 -1.06
C GLY A 147 6.83 13.55 0.04
N PHE A 148 6.47 12.51 0.78
CA PHE A 148 5.59 12.65 1.94
C PHE A 148 6.33 13.25 3.12
N LYS A 149 5.59 13.87 4.03
CA LYS A 149 6.11 14.38 5.29
C LYS A 149 5.33 13.81 6.46
N ARG A 150 6.02 13.50 7.54
CA ARG A 150 5.37 13.04 8.76
C ARG A 150 4.49 14.14 9.33
N GLU A 151 3.28 13.77 9.71
CA GLU A 151 2.36 14.68 10.38
C GLU A 151 2.50 14.47 11.89
N MET A 152 3.00 15.46 12.59
CA MET A 152 3.23 15.36 14.03
C MET A 152 2.33 16.31 14.80
N PRO A 153 1.76 15.90 15.95
CA PRO A 153 1.73 14.53 16.45
C PRO A 153 0.65 13.71 15.77
N SER A 154 0.97 12.49 15.34
CA SER A 154 -0.02 11.61 14.69
C SER A 154 0.14 10.15 15.08
N LEU A 155 1.00 9.85 16.07
CA LEU A 155 1.22 8.47 16.49
C LEU A 155 -0.09 7.84 16.97
N ARG A 156 -0.38 6.63 16.48
CA ARG A 156 -1.47 5.82 16.97
C ARG A 156 -0.97 4.41 17.25
N THR A 157 -1.65 3.72 18.16
CA THR A 157 -1.36 2.33 18.47
C THR A 157 -2.46 1.47 17.87
N THR A 158 -2.07 0.51 17.03
CA THR A 158 -3.02 -0.37 16.34
C THR A 158 -2.77 -1.80 16.77
N PRO A 159 -3.83 -2.56 17.12
CA PRO A 159 -3.67 -3.96 17.50
C PRO A 159 -3.42 -4.83 16.26
N TYR A 160 -2.43 -5.71 16.38
CA TYR A 160 -2.11 -6.74 15.41
C TYR A 160 -2.08 -8.07 16.17
N GLY A 161 -3.21 -8.77 16.22
CA GLY A 161 -3.34 -9.96 17.06
C GLY A 161 -3.16 -9.61 18.54
N SER A 162 -2.22 -10.26 19.20
CA SER A 162 -1.94 -10.08 20.62
C SER A 162 -1.02 -8.90 20.93
N VAL A 163 -0.47 -8.24 19.92
CA VAL A 163 0.48 -7.13 20.08
C VAL A 163 -0.12 -5.83 19.58
N LYS A 164 0.40 -4.71 20.10
CA LYS A 164 0.05 -3.37 19.64
C LYS A 164 1.27 -2.74 18.99
N LEU A 165 1.08 -2.19 17.80
CA LEU A 165 2.16 -1.57 17.04
C LEU A 165 1.87 -0.09 16.85
N GLU A 166 2.93 0.71 16.84
CA GLU A 166 2.82 2.14 16.61
C GLU A 166 2.87 2.45 15.12
N GLU A 167 1.94 3.28 14.69
CA GLU A 167 1.89 3.80 13.33
C GLU A 167 1.98 5.32 13.36
N ILE A 168 2.51 5.88 12.28
CA ILE A 168 2.61 7.32 12.06
C ILE A 168 1.93 7.67 10.75
N ARG A 169 1.26 8.82 10.73
CA ARG A 169 0.62 9.31 9.50
C ARG A 169 1.59 10.23 8.76
N LEU A 170 1.66 10.03 7.45
CA LEU A 170 2.39 10.90 6.53
C LEU A 170 1.39 11.55 5.59
N LYS A 171 1.72 12.73 5.08
CA LYS A 171 0.86 13.46 4.17
C LYS A 171 1.66 14.25 3.15
N ARG A 172 0.99 14.57 2.05
CA ARG A 172 1.49 15.52 1.06
C ARG A 172 0.33 16.08 0.23
N PRO A 173 0.52 17.20 -0.46
CA PRO A 173 -0.41 17.60 -1.51
C PRO A 173 -0.42 16.55 -2.62
N VAL A 174 -1.54 16.41 -3.32
CA VAL A 174 -1.61 15.50 -4.49
C VAL A 174 -0.78 16.06 -5.64
N ASP A 175 -0.73 17.38 -5.79
CA ASP A 175 0.11 18.05 -6.81
C ASP A 175 1.58 18.19 -6.42
#